data_275776a6eab44b3994e89297e09ae6f6
#
_entry.id   275776a6eab44b3994e89297e09ae6f6
#
_cell.length_a   1.000
_cell.length_b   1.000
_cell.length_c   1.000
_cell.angle_alpha   90.00
_cell.angle_beta   90.00
_cell.angle_gamma   90.00
#
_symmetry.space_group_name_H-M   'P 1'
#
loop_
_entity.id
_entity.type
_entity.pdbx_description
1 polymer ?
#
loop_
_entity_poly.entity_id
_entity_poly.type
_entity_poly.pdbx_seq_one_letter_code
_entity_poly.pdbx_strand_id
1 'polypeptide(L)'
;QQRAMAGSSQTHLVLGFPIADRRADDPVPAMAAALLGEGMSSPLLDQLREQRGLAYYAACSADVLDTAGQFVVELSTSPAQLDEALRELTRLLQQQADAIDPVDLERARNQIAVRQLRALERPLRRLEDGALELFTFGRVRPAAEALARIEAVDAAALRQQFAQMLQAGRNGYRVVDSAALPLA
;
A
#
# COMPACT_ATOMS: atom_id res chain seq x y z
N GLN A 1 12.96 8.33 10.86
CA GLN A 1 13.18 8.24 12.31
C GLN A 1 13.62 6.82 12.63
N GLN A 2 14.72 6.64 13.32
CA GLN A 2 15.19 5.35 13.82
C GLN A 2 14.91 5.26 15.32
N ARG A 3 14.47 4.09 15.77
CA ARG A 3 14.27 3.77 17.17
C ARG A 3 14.78 2.37 17.45
N ALA A 4 15.79 2.26 18.32
CA ALA A 4 16.28 0.96 18.78
C ALA A 4 15.29 0.30 19.74
N MET A 5 15.14 -1.02 19.61
CA MET A 5 14.35 -1.84 20.51
C MET A 5 15.25 -2.98 21.03
N ALA A 6 15.69 -2.86 22.27
CA ALA A 6 16.58 -3.83 22.88
C ALA A 6 15.97 -5.24 22.86
N GLY A 7 16.76 -6.23 22.43
CA GLY A 7 16.33 -7.62 22.35
C GLY A 7 15.52 -7.99 21.10
N SER A 8 15.27 -7.07 20.17
CA SER A 8 14.64 -7.40 18.88
C SER A 8 15.67 -8.03 17.96
N SER A 9 15.31 -9.18 17.38
CA SER A 9 16.08 -9.84 16.32
C SER A 9 15.66 -9.38 14.91
N GLN A 10 14.65 -8.51 14.82
CA GLN A 10 14.07 -8.05 13.55
C GLN A 10 14.10 -6.52 13.45
N THR A 11 14.25 -6.05 12.23
CA THR A 11 14.09 -4.66 11.83
C THR A 11 12.72 -4.50 11.19
N HIS A 12 11.94 -3.54 11.70
CA HIS A 12 10.67 -3.14 11.11
C HIS A 12 10.87 -1.86 10.31
N LEU A 13 10.58 -1.93 9.02
CA LEU A 13 10.67 -0.82 8.09
C LEU A 13 9.26 -0.35 7.74
N VAL A 14 9.02 0.94 7.84
CA VAL A 14 7.80 1.60 7.37
C VAL A 14 8.19 2.73 6.42
N LEU A 15 7.73 2.64 5.19
CA LEU A 15 7.89 3.68 4.17
C LEU A 15 6.54 4.32 3.91
N GLY A 16 6.45 5.64 4.07
CA GLY A 16 5.27 6.43 3.78
C GLY A 16 5.50 7.34 2.57
N PHE A 17 4.56 7.33 1.63
CA PHE A 17 4.54 8.22 0.48
C PHE A 17 3.28 9.06 0.52
N PRO A 18 3.35 10.39 0.31
CA PRO A 18 2.16 11.22 0.30
C PRO A 18 1.27 10.87 -0.89
N ILE A 19 -0.02 10.76 -0.64
CA ILE A 19 -1.07 10.63 -1.64
C ILE A 19 -2.17 11.66 -1.35
N ALA A 20 -3.11 11.82 -2.28
CA ALA A 20 -4.23 12.72 -2.10
C ALA A 20 -5.11 12.33 -0.90
N ASP A 21 -5.77 13.31 -0.32
CA ASP A 21 -6.76 13.11 0.74
C ASP A 21 -8.07 12.51 0.20
N ARG A 22 -9.00 12.23 1.11
CA ARG A 22 -10.30 11.62 0.76
C ARG A 22 -11.14 12.45 -0.20
N ARG A 23 -11.01 13.77 -0.18
CA ARG A 23 -11.80 14.67 -1.03
C ARG A 23 -11.41 14.60 -2.50
N ALA A 24 -10.18 14.19 -2.79
CA ALA A 24 -9.75 13.93 -4.16
C ALA A 24 -10.50 12.75 -4.80
N ASP A 25 -11.04 11.87 -3.95
CA ASP A 25 -11.85 10.73 -4.37
C ASP A 25 -11.13 9.83 -5.40
N ASP A 26 -9.84 9.63 -5.19
CA ASP A 26 -8.98 8.88 -6.11
C ASP A 26 -8.87 7.40 -5.69
N PRO A 27 -9.34 6.45 -6.52
CA PRO A 27 -9.22 5.02 -6.24
C PRO A 27 -7.83 4.44 -6.55
N VAL A 28 -6.97 5.16 -7.28
CA VAL A 28 -5.69 4.65 -7.78
C VAL A 28 -4.76 4.20 -6.66
N PRO A 29 -4.56 4.95 -5.55
CA PRO A 29 -3.68 4.51 -4.46
C PRO A 29 -4.14 3.20 -3.80
N ALA A 30 -5.45 3.04 -3.59
CA ALA A 30 -6.00 1.80 -3.02
C ALA A 30 -5.80 0.61 -3.96
N MET A 31 -5.96 0.83 -5.28
CA MET A 31 -5.68 -0.18 -6.30
C MET A 31 -4.20 -0.52 -6.36
N ALA A 32 -3.30 0.47 -6.28
CA ALA A 32 -1.86 0.25 -6.25
C ALA A 32 -1.43 -0.57 -5.02
N ALA A 33 -2.02 -0.31 -3.84
CA ALA A 33 -1.75 -1.08 -2.64
C ALA A 33 -2.22 -2.54 -2.76
N ALA A 34 -3.41 -2.77 -3.31
CA ALA A 34 -3.93 -4.11 -3.55
C ALA A 34 -3.08 -4.88 -4.58
N LEU A 35 -2.68 -4.21 -5.67
CA LEU A 35 -1.85 -4.80 -6.70
C LEU A 35 -0.47 -5.21 -6.16
N LEU A 36 0.20 -4.31 -5.44
CA LEU A 36 1.57 -4.52 -4.98
C LEU A 36 1.65 -5.48 -3.79
N GLY A 37 0.75 -5.38 -2.81
CA GLY A 37 0.93 -6.00 -1.50
C GLY A 37 -0.25 -6.81 -0.95
N GLU A 38 -1.37 -6.97 -1.67
CA GLU A 38 -2.51 -7.74 -1.14
C GLU A 38 -2.53 -9.17 -1.70
N GLY A 39 -2.51 -10.15 -0.76
CA GLY A 39 -2.54 -11.58 -1.08
C GLY A 39 -1.17 -12.21 -1.31
N MET A 40 -1.10 -13.53 -1.13
CA MET A 40 0.14 -14.32 -1.16
C MET A 40 0.87 -14.26 -2.52
N SER A 41 0.12 -14.08 -3.61
CA SER A 41 0.67 -13.96 -4.97
C SER A 41 0.90 -12.52 -5.40
N SER A 42 0.88 -11.55 -4.47
CA SER A 42 1.21 -10.17 -4.78
C SER A 42 2.72 -10.02 -5.08
N PRO A 43 3.12 -9.11 -5.97
CA PRO A 43 4.52 -8.90 -6.30
C PRO A 43 5.43 -8.69 -5.09
N LEU A 44 4.95 -7.97 -4.07
CA LEU A 44 5.71 -7.69 -2.86
C LEU A 44 5.98 -8.97 -2.04
N LEU A 45 4.94 -9.79 -1.78
CA LEU A 45 5.08 -11.00 -1.00
C LEU A 45 5.82 -12.09 -1.77
N ASP A 46 5.49 -12.26 -3.04
CA ASP A 46 6.15 -13.25 -3.90
C ASP A 46 7.66 -12.99 -3.96
N GLN A 47 8.09 -11.77 -4.26
CA GLN A 47 9.51 -11.46 -4.45
C GLN A 47 10.29 -11.38 -3.14
N LEU A 48 9.76 -10.66 -2.12
CA LEU A 48 10.51 -10.45 -0.88
C LEU A 48 10.46 -11.64 0.07
N ARG A 49 9.35 -12.35 0.11
CA ARG A 49 9.17 -13.45 1.04
C ARG A 49 9.42 -14.79 0.40
N GLU A 50 8.68 -15.14 -0.67
CA GLU A 50 8.68 -16.51 -1.21
C GLU A 50 9.94 -16.82 -2.02
N GLN A 51 10.36 -15.92 -2.90
CA GLN A 51 11.51 -16.17 -3.78
C GLN A 51 12.85 -15.87 -3.12
N ARG A 52 12.95 -14.81 -2.31
CA ARG A 52 14.23 -14.33 -1.77
C ARG A 52 14.40 -14.52 -0.28
N GLY A 53 13.32 -14.78 0.47
CA GLY A 53 13.39 -14.93 1.93
C GLY A 53 13.89 -13.68 2.67
N LEU A 54 13.74 -12.50 2.07
CA LEU A 54 14.23 -11.22 2.60
C LEU A 54 13.31 -10.63 3.66
N ALA A 55 12.02 -10.96 3.63
CA ALA A 55 11.04 -10.41 4.56
C ALA A 55 10.19 -11.52 5.19
N TYR A 56 10.03 -11.45 6.50
CA TYR A 56 9.08 -12.29 7.22
C TYR A 56 7.63 -11.79 7.03
N TYR A 57 7.49 -10.47 7.01
CA TYR A 57 6.23 -9.77 6.80
C TYR A 57 6.43 -8.65 5.79
N ALA A 58 5.48 -8.49 4.89
CA ALA A 58 5.42 -7.39 3.95
C ALA A 58 3.96 -7.06 3.65
N ALA A 59 3.61 -5.78 3.64
CA ALA A 59 2.27 -5.31 3.34
C ALA A 59 2.29 -3.92 2.73
N CYS A 60 1.21 -3.60 2.00
CA CYS A 60 0.94 -2.24 1.52
C CYS A 60 -0.46 -1.82 1.93
N SER A 61 -0.61 -0.55 2.26
CA SER A 61 -1.91 0.10 2.46
C SER A 61 -1.96 1.49 1.83
N ALA A 62 -3.16 1.95 1.55
CA ALA A 62 -3.44 3.35 1.21
C ALA A 62 -4.35 3.91 2.31
N ASP A 63 -3.78 4.69 3.21
CA ASP A 63 -4.48 5.29 4.34
C ASP A 63 -4.93 6.69 3.94
N VAL A 64 -6.23 6.85 3.72
CA VAL A 64 -6.81 8.08 3.21
C VAL A 64 -7.70 8.71 4.27
N LEU A 65 -7.25 9.85 4.80
CA LEU A 65 -7.95 10.68 5.76
C LEU A 65 -8.58 11.91 5.08
N ASP A 66 -9.39 12.66 5.82
CA ASP A 66 -10.12 13.81 5.26
C ASP A 66 -9.21 15.00 4.89
N THR A 67 -8.01 15.08 5.47
CA THR A 67 -7.07 16.20 5.28
C THR A 67 -5.68 15.75 4.81
N ALA A 68 -5.45 14.44 4.71
CA ALA A 68 -4.16 13.89 4.29
C ALA A 68 -4.34 12.46 3.78
N GLY A 69 -3.42 11.99 2.96
CA GLY A 69 -3.33 10.60 2.55
C GLY A 69 -1.88 10.13 2.54
N GLN A 70 -1.68 8.85 2.82
CA GLN A 70 -0.39 8.19 2.72
C GLN A 70 -0.52 6.80 2.12
N PHE A 71 0.38 6.47 1.21
CA PHE A 71 0.63 5.09 0.80
C PHE A 71 1.74 4.54 1.69
N VAL A 72 1.50 3.41 2.33
CA VAL A 72 2.42 2.82 3.29
C VAL A 72 2.89 1.47 2.79
N VAL A 73 4.20 1.23 2.89
CA VAL A 73 4.81 -0.09 2.71
C VAL A 73 5.48 -0.47 4.01
N GLU A 74 5.12 -1.62 4.54
CA GLU A 74 5.66 -2.18 5.76
C GLU A 74 6.43 -3.45 5.48
N LEU A 75 7.62 -3.58 6.06
CA LEU A 75 8.45 -4.77 5.99
C LEU A 75 8.98 -5.15 7.36
N SER A 76 9.11 -6.47 7.59
CA SER A 76 9.83 -7.02 8.74
C SER A 76 10.93 -7.93 8.20
N THR A 77 12.19 -7.59 8.50
CA THR A 77 13.38 -8.26 7.98
C THR A 77 14.45 -8.43 9.07
N SER A 78 15.47 -9.20 8.82
CA SER A 78 16.64 -9.21 9.70
C SER A 78 17.51 -7.97 9.47
N PRO A 79 18.25 -7.47 10.48
CA PRO A 79 19.15 -6.32 10.30
C PRO A 79 20.16 -6.52 9.17
N ALA A 80 20.66 -7.74 9.00
CA ALA A 80 21.63 -8.06 7.97
C ALA A 80 21.08 -8.00 6.54
N GLN A 81 19.78 -8.18 6.38
CA GLN A 81 19.10 -8.20 5.07
C GLN A 81 18.41 -6.87 4.73
N LEU A 82 18.44 -5.87 5.61
CA LEU A 82 17.71 -4.62 5.44
C LEU A 82 18.05 -3.91 4.13
N ASP A 83 19.34 -3.77 3.82
CA ASP A 83 19.79 -3.07 2.61
C ASP A 83 19.37 -3.81 1.33
N GLU A 84 19.37 -5.13 1.37
CA GLU A 84 18.94 -5.94 0.24
C GLU A 84 17.42 -5.86 0.07
N ALA A 85 16.67 -5.94 1.15
CA ALA A 85 15.21 -5.78 1.13
C ALA A 85 14.78 -4.40 0.58
N LEU A 86 15.50 -3.33 0.97
CA LEU A 86 15.26 -1.98 0.44
C LEU A 86 15.56 -1.86 -1.06
N ARG A 87 16.67 -2.44 -1.50
CA ARG A 87 17.00 -2.46 -2.94
C ARG A 87 15.95 -3.21 -3.74
N GLU A 88 15.53 -4.37 -3.25
CA GLU A 88 14.51 -5.17 -3.91
C GLU A 88 13.16 -4.48 -3.94
N LEU A 89 12.73 -3.85 -2.83
CA LEU A 89 11.52 -3.03 -2.80
C LEU A 89 11.58 -1.89 -3.82
N THR A 90 12.71 -1.18 -3.89
CA THR A 90 12.89 -0.10 -4.87
C THR A 90 12.81 -0.62 -6.30
N ARG A 91 13.41 -1.79 -6.56
CA ARG A 91 13.33 -2.46 -7.86
C ARG A 91 11.88 -2.82 -8.22
N LEU A 92 11.12 -3.35 -7.26
CA LEU A 92 9.70 -3.67 -7.47
C LEU A 92 8.86 -2.44 -7.79
N LEU A 93 9.04 -1.35 -7.04
CA LEU A 93 8.36 -0.08 -7.31
C LEU A 93 8.71 0.45 -8.72
N GLN A 94 9.98 0.33 -9.14
CA GLN A 94 10.40 0.72 -10.48
C GLN A 94 9.76 -0.15 -11.56
N GLN A 95 9.71 -1.46 -11.36
CA GLN A 95 9.04 -2.37 -12.28
C GLN A 95 7.56 -2.01 -12.46
N GLN A 96 6.86 -1.70 -11.36
CA GLN A 96 5.46 -1.28 -11.42
C GLN A 96 5.28 0.09 -12.11
N ALA A 97 6.24 0.99 -11.98
CA ALA A 97 6.24 2.27 -12.70
C ALA A 97 6.49 2.09 -14.22
N ASP A 98 7.28 1.11 -14.60
CA ASP A 98 7.60 0.83 -16.00
C ASP A 98 6.48 0.04 -16.70
N ALA A 99 5.97 -1.00 -16.04
CA ALA A 99 4.92 -1.86 -16.60
C ALA A 99 4.05 -2.49 -15.50
N ILE A 100 2.75 -2.52 -15.74
CA ILE A 100 1.77 -3.23 -14.90
C ILE A 100 1.39 -4.54 -15.60
N ASP A 101 1.54 -5.67 -14.88
CA ASP A 101 1.06 -6.96 -15.37
C ASP A 101 -0.49 -6.97 -15.41
N PRO A 102 -1.12 -7.29 -16.55
CA PRO A 102 -2.57 -7.37 -16.65
C PRO A 102 -3.19 -8.38 -15.66
N VAL A 103 -2.50 -9.47 -15.35
CA VAL A 103 -2.98 -10.49 -14.41
C VAL A 103 -3.02 -9.93 -12.99
N ASP A 104 -1.98 -9.19 -12.58
CA ASP A 104 -1.93 -8.53 -11.27
C ASP A 104 -2.98 -7.43 -11.16
N LEU A 105 -3.22 -6.67 -12.22
CA LEU A 105 -4.26 -5.65 -12.27
C LEU A 105 -5.65 -6.27 -12.08
N GLU A 106 -5.95 -7.34 -12.80
CA GLU A 106 -7.24 -8.02 -12.69
C GLU A 106 -7.42 -8.67 -11.32
N ARG A 107 -6.36 -9.27 -10.77
CA ARG A 107 -6.36 -9.81 -9.41
C ARG A 107 -6.69 -8.71 -8.38
N ALA A 108 -6.05 -7.55 -8.48
CA ALA A 108 -6.28 -6.42 -7.57
C ALA A 108 -7.71 -5.89 -7.67
N ARG A 109 -8.26 -5.76 -8.87
CA ARG A 109 -9.68 -5.39 -9.09
C ARG A 109 -10.63 -6.35 -8.40
N ASN A 110 -10.43 -7.65 -8.62
CA ASN A 110 -11.27 -8.69 -8.02
C ASN A 110 -11.17 -8.68 -6.48
N GLN A 111 -9.98 -8.50 -5.91
CA GLN A 111 -9.79 -8.41 -4.46
C GLN A 111 -10.54 -7.23 -3.85
N ILE A 112 -10.44 -6.04 -4.46
CA ILE A 112 -11.15 -4.85 -3.98
C ILE A 112 -12.66 -5.04 -4.13
N ALA A 113 -13.14 -5.54 -5.26
CA ALA A 113 -14.55 -5.78 -5.51
C ALA A 113 -15.14 -6.75 -4.46
N VAL A 114 -14.48 -7.88 -4.20
CA VAL A 114 -14.91 -8.84 -3.17
C VAL A 114 -14.89 -8.21 -1.78
N ARG A 115 -13.87 -7.41 -1.44
CA ARG A 115 -13.80 -6.71 -0.16
C ARG A 115 -14.95 -5.72 0.02
N GLN A 116 -15.29 -4.96 -1.02
CA GLN A 116 -16.43 -4.04 -1.00
C GLN A 116 -17.77 -4.78 -0.86
N LEU A 117 -17.97 -5.86 -1.61
CA LEU A 117 -19.19 -6.67 -1.49
C LEU A 117 -19.35 -7.25 -0.08
N ARG A 118 -18.28 -7.79 0.50
CA ARG A 118 -18.29 -8.28 1.89
C ARG A 118 -18.57 -7.18 2.92
N ALA A 119 -18.13 -5.94 2.66
CA ALA A 119 -18.43 -4.81 3.54
C ALA A 119 -19.93 -4.49 3.55
N LEU A 120 -20.65 -4.68 2.43
CA LEU A 120 -22.09 -4.49 2.34
C LEU A 120 -22.90 -5.48 3.20
N GLU A 121 -22.36 -6.66 3.48
CA GLU A 121 -22.99 -7.68 4.34
C GLU A 121 -22.85 -7.35 5.84
N ARG A 122 -22.03 -6.37 6.19
CA ARG A 122 -21.77 -5.94 7.58
C ARG A 122 -22.51 -4.64 7.89
N PRO A 123 -23.62 -4.67 8.68
CA PRO A 123 -24.43 -3.47 8.92
C PRO A 123 -23.68 -2.30 9.53
N LEU A 124 -22.81 -2.57 10.52
CA LEU A 124 -21.98 -1.53 11.15
C LEU A 124 -21.02 -0.89 10.14
N ARG A 125 -20.33 -1.71 9.32
CA ARG A 125 -19.41 -1.20 8.31
C ARG A 125 -20.13 -0.34 7.26
N ARG A 126 -21.32 -0.77 6.83
CA ARG A 126 -22.15 0.03 5.92
C ARG A 126 -22.54 1.39 6.51
N LEU A 127 -22.84 1.41 7.80
CA LEU A 127 -23.17 2.65 8.48
C LEU A 127 -21.96 3.59 8.55
N GLU A 128 -20.80 3.06 8.92
CA GLU A 128 -19.55 3.81 8.99
C GLU A 128 -19.16 4.37 7.61
N ASP A 129 -19.16 3.54 6.57
CA ASP A 129 -18.81 3.96 5.21
C ASP A 129 -19.83 5.00 4.69
N GLY A 130 -21.12 4.80 4.93
CA GLY A 130 -22.16 5.75 4.54
C GLY A 130 -22.04 7.09 5.27
N ALA A 131 -21.70 7.07 6.55
CA ALA A 131 -21.46 8.30 7.32
C ALA A 131 -20.23 9.05 6.78
N LEU A 132 -19.13 8.35 6.52
CA LEU A 132 -17.92 8.93 5.93
C LEU A 132 -18.20 9.55 4.56
N GLU A 133 -18.97 8.88 3.69
CA GLU A 133 -19.34 9.41 2.39
C GLU A 133 -20.22 10.65 2.50
N LEU A 134 -21.19 10.62 3.41
CA LEU A 134 -22.05 11.77 3.65
C LEU A 134 -21.24 12.99 4.13
N PHE A 135 -20.31 12.81 5.07
CA PHE A 135 -19.45 13.88 5.57
C PHE A 135 -18.49 14.40 4.49
N THR A 136 -17.94 13.52 3.66
CA THR A 136 -16.94 13.91 2.67
C THR A 136 -17.56 14.52 1.41
N PHE A 137 -18.65 13.88 0.91
CA PHE A 137 -19.22 14.18 -0.42
C PHE A 137 -20.63 14.74 -0.38
N GLY A 138 -21.22 14.88 0.81
CA GLY A 138 -22.60 15.35 0.96
C GLY A 138 -23.68 14.34 0.52
N ARG A 139 -23.29 13.13 0.12
CA ARG A 139 -24.21 12.05 -0.29
C ARG A 139 -23.62 10.68 -0.02
N VAL A 140 -24.48 9.69 0.11
CA VAL A 140 -24.10 8.28 0.14
C VAL A 140 -24.17 7.73 -1.28
N ARG A 141 -23.08 7.21 -1.80
CA ARG A 141 -23.01 6.67 -3.16
C ARG A 141 -23.50 5.22 -3.21
N PRO A 142 -24.18 4.80 -4.29
CA PRO A 142 -24.47 3.39 -4.53
C PRO A 142 -23.17 2.57 -4.64
N ALA A 143 -23.19 1.33 -4.14
CA ALA A 143 -22.03 0.44 -4.23
C ALA A 143 -21.58 0.21 -5.70
N ALA A 144 -22.50 0.18 -6.64
CA ALA A 144 -22.21 0.06 -8.05
C ALA A 144 -21.35 1.22 -8.59
N GLU A 145 -21.56 2.45 -8.09
CA GLU A 145 -20.75 3.61 -8.46
C GLU A 145 -19.31 3.44 -7.97
N ALA A 146 -19.13 2.99 -6.70
CA ALA A 146 -17.81 2.74 -6.15
C ALA A 146 -17.06 1.62 -6.91
N LEU A 147 -17.75 0.54 -7.27
CA LEU A 147 -17.19 -0.55 -8.07
C LEU A 147 -16.79 -0.10 -9.47
N ALA A 148 -17.65 0.64 -10.16
CA ALA A 148 -17.34 1.15 -11.50
C ALA A 148 -16.08 2.04 -11.53
N ARG A 149 -15.83 2.79 -10.46
CA ARG A 149 -14.62 3.61 -10.34
C ARG A 149 -13.36 2.76 -10.15
N ILE A 150 -13.44 1.66 -9.41
CA ILE A 150 -12.33 0.71 -9.28
C ILE A 150 -12.06 0.02 -10.64
N GLU A 151 -13.10 -0.37 -11.37
CA GLU A 151 -12.97 -0.96 -12.70
C GLU A 151 -12.35 -0.01 -13.73
N ALA A 152 -12.61 1.29 -13.58
CA ALA A 152 -12.07 2.32 -14.47
C ALA A 152 -10.57 2.61 -14.26
N VAL A 153 -9.94 2.15 -13.16
CA VAL A 153 -8.50 2.32 -12.96
C VAL A 153 -7.72 1.52 -14.00
N ASP A 154 -6.92 2.20 -14.79
CA ASP A 154 -6.10 1.59 -15.84
C ASP A 154 -4.62 1.44 -15.44
N ALA A 155 -3.88 0.71 -16.26
CA ALA A 155 -2.45 0.49 -16.05
C ALA A 155 -1.62 1.79 -16.14
N ALA A 156 -2.06 2.79 -16.89
CA ALA A 156 -1.34 4.04 -17.04
C ALA A 156 -1.40 4.87 -15.74
N ALA A 157 -2.58 4.97 -15.12
CA ALA A 157 -2.76 5.63 -13.83
C ALA A 157 -1.94 4.96 -12.73
N LEU A 158 -1.90 3.63 -12.69
CA LEU A 158 -1.09 2.88 -11.72
C LEU A 158 0.42 3.10 -11.92
N ARG A 159 0.92 3.05 -13.16
CA ARG A 159 2.32 3.38 -13.44
C ARG A 159 2.68 4.78 -12.97
N GLN A 160 1.81 5.75 -13.23
CA GLN A 160 2.02 7.12 -12.78
C GLN A 160 2.07 7.22 -11.25
N GLN A 161 1.20 6.50 -10.55
CA GLN A 161 1.22 6.46 -9.08
C GLN A 161 2.55 5.91 -8.54
N PHE A 162 3.05 4.79 -9.07
CA PHE A 162 4.34 4.24 -8.65
C PHE A 162 5.52 5.15 -9.03
N ALA A 163 5.49 5.81 -10.19
CA ALA A 163 6.51 6.78 -10.58
C ALA A 163 6.54 7.99 -9.62
N GLN A 164 5.39 8.50 -9.20
CA GLN A 164 5.30 9.57 -8.19
C GLN A 164 5.88 9.15 -6.84
N MET A 165 5.63 7.93 -6.38
CA MET A 165 6.24 7.40 -5.16
C MET A 165 7.77 7.35 -5.23
N LEU A 166 8.33 6.92 -6.36
CA LEU A 166 9.77 6.89 -6.57
C LEU A 166 10.40 8.30 -6.57
N GLN A 167 9.69 9.29 -7.11
CA GLN A 167 10.14 10.70 -7.06
C GLN A 167 10.08 11.26 -5.63
N ALA A 168 9.00 11.00 -4.91
CA ALA A 168 8.86 11.40 -3.51
C ALA A 168 9.89 10.72 -2.61
N GLY A 169 10.22 9.45 -2.87
CA GLY A 169 11.23 8.69 -2.14
C GLY A 169 12.66 9.25 -2.25
N ARG A 170 12.97 9.99 -3.31
CA ARG A 170 14.25 10.71 -3.42
C ARG A 170 14.37 11.87 -2.43
N ASN A 171 13.29 12.34 -1.86
CA ASN A 171 13.22 13.50 -0.96
C ASN A 171 13.14 13.15 0.53
N GLY A 172 13.18 11.88 0.92
CA GLY A 172 13.27 11.47 2.32
C GLY A 172 12.59 10.14 2.67
N TYR A 173 13.40 9.14 2.95
CA TYR A 173 12.98 7.92 3.63
C TYR A 173 12.96 8.13 5.14
N ARG A 174 11.99 7.53 5.83
CA ARG A 174 12.11 7.28 7.27
C ARG A 174 12.21 5.78 7.48
N VAL A 175 13.42 5.32 7.73
CA VAL A 175 13.70 3.96 8.17
C VAL A 175 13.57 3.91 9.69
N VAL A 176 12.80 2.97 10.20
CA VAL A 176 12.81 2.64 11.64
C VAL A 176 13.57 1.33 11.79
N ASP A 177 14.83 1.42 12.17
CA ASP A 177 15.67 0.26 12.45
C ASP A 177 15.81 0.08 13.97
N SER A 178 15.57 -1.14 14.44
CA SER A 178 15.71 -1.48 15.86
C SER A 178 17.12 -1.93 16.26
N ALA A 179 17.97 -2.31 15.29
CA ALA A 179 19.23 -2.98 15.57
C ALA A 179 20.47 -2.07 15.48
N ALA A 180 20.38 -0.90 14.86
CA ALA A 180 21.55 -0.10 14.47
C ALA A 180 21.88 1.07 15.42
N LEU A 181 21.15 1.29 16.52
CA LEU A 181 21.49 2.35 17.47
C LEU A 181 22.31 1.80 18.63
N PRO A 182 23.55 2.30 18.87
CA PRO A 182 24.24 2.01 20.10
C PRO A 182 23.39 2.50 21.27
N LEU A 183 23.17 1.62 22.23
CA LEU A 183 22.54 1.98 23.49
C LEU A 183 23.48 3.00 24.17
N ALA A 184 23.04 4.24 24.30
CA ALA A 184 23.70 5.24 25.15
C ALA A 184 23.28 5.04 26.59
#